data_0933583c6b14ce31adb5cd0efdcaf341
#
_entry.id   0933583c6b14ce31adb5cd0efdcaf341
#
_cell.length_a   1.000
_cell.length_b   1.000
_cell.length_c   1.000
_cell.angle_alpha   90.00
_cell.angle_beta   90.00
_cell.angle_gamma   90.00
#
_symmetry.space_group_name_H-M   'P 1'
#
loop_
_entity.id
_entity.type
_entity.pdbx_description
1 polymer ?
#
loop_
_entity_poly.entity_id
_entity_poly.type
_entity_poly.pdbx_seq_one_letter_code
_entity_poly.pdbx_strand_id
1 'polypeptide(L)'
;MERIHELDSLTFSDMLRQGSVSLSKDKNAINDLNVFPIPDGDTGDNMLMTLKAGCATMKDHLGTLSEMAQAASSGMLLGARGNSGVILSRIFAGLAKGLQGLIIADTNAFAKAMDAAVTEAYKAVPVPVEGTIITVLREGAAGADASGDLNHYLETLLEAMQVSLDHTPELLQVLKDAGVVDSGGAGLLSIFRGMNDALNGNITAEEIESTVTLSTPTVELNKFDENSTLEFGYCTEFLLRLMRSKVDVDTFDETEIFDYLNRVGDSVVAFREGTIVKVHVHTFKPGEILNYCQQFGEFLTLKIENMTLQHHQTVNQNNASFKVPPKKYGVVTVASGEGLVNAFHEIGADEVIAGGQTMNPSTQDFIEAFGRINAQHILVFPNNKNIKMAADQAAELYKNADIHVLPSTTIGEGYYGIGSIDRDNPDAEEVIASVTEIMQSVVTGMVSTAIRDAEGDQVSVHTGDYVGYSGKQLLSDSPNRKEAASALVKRLDAASRDVMLVFFGEGVPQDEAEQLVAELTETYKNLEIMLNNGTQPVYDYIFVLC
;
A
#
# COMPACT_ATOMS: atom_id res chain seq x y z
N MET A 1 -6.19 1.62 38.95
CA MET A 1 -5.26 1.33 37.88
C MET A 1 -3.92 1.96 38.21
N GLU A 2 -2.84 1.26 37.98
CA GLU A 2 -1.50 1.80 38.18
C GLU A 2 -1.24 2.81 37.04
N ARG A 3 -0.91 4.06 37.38
CA ARG A 3 -0.66 5.11 36.39
C ARG A 3 0.73 4.94 35.81
N ILE A 4 0.85 5.03 34.50
CA ILE A 4 2.12 4.79 33.79
C ILE A 4 2.88 6.12 33.67
N HIS A 5 4.03 6.18 34.32
CA HIS A 5 4.92 7.34 34.34
C HIS A 5 6.06 7.24 33.30
N GLU A 6 6.37 6.03 32.82
CA GLU A 6 7.47 5.74 31.92
C GLU A 6 6.99 4.79 30.82
N LEU A 7 7.19 5.16 29.57
CA LEU A 7 6.90 4.36 28.38
C LEU A 7 8.12 3.51 28.07
N ASP A 8 7.98 2.21 28.12
CA ASP A 8 8.97 1.24 27.64
C ASP A 8 8.61 0.66 26.26
N SER A 9 9.48 -0.19 25.74
CA SER A 9 9.30 -0.81 24.41
C SER A 9 8.10 -1.74 24.33
N LEU A 10 7.78 -2.47 25.40
CA LEU A 10 6.66 -3.41 25.43
C LEU A 10 5.32 -2.66 25.47
N THR A 11 5.22 -1.68 26.36
CA THR A 11 4.04 -0.81 26.44
C THR A 11 3.79 -0.09 25.11
N PHE A 12 4.83 0.43 24.46
CA PHE A 12 4.72 1.05 23.14
C PHE A 12 4.22 0.06 22.07
N SER A 13 4.73 -1.16 22.08
CA SER A 13 4.25 -2.22 21.18
C SER A 13 2.78 -2.54 21.40
N ASP A 14 2.35 -2.67 22.65
CA ASP A 14 0.95 -2.96 22.99
C ASP A 14 0.03 -1.80 22.61
N MET A 15 0.47 -0.55 22.80
CA MET A 15 -0.24 0.65 22.34
C MET A 15 -0.49 0.59 20.82
N LEU A 16 0.54 0.32 20.02
CA LEU A 16 0.38 0.27 18.56
C LEU A 16 -0.51 -0.89 18.10
N ARG A 17 -0.38 -2.06 18.72
CA ARG A 17 -1.23 -3.22 18.42
C ARG A 17 -2.70 -2.91 18.75
N GLN A 18 -2.96 -2.34 19.92
CA GLN A 18 -4.32 -1.97 20.31
C GLN A 18 -4.87 -0.83 19.43
N GLY A 19 -4.02 0.12 19.01
CA GLY A 19 -4.36 1.12 18.01
C GLY A 19 -4.79 0.50 16.68
N SER A 20 -4.11 -0.59 16.25
CA SER A 20 -4.49 -1.35 15.05
C SER A 20 -5.83 -2.07 15.22
N VAL A 21 -6.13 -2.61 16.40
CA VAL A 21 -7.43 -3.24 16.71
C VAL A 21 -8.55 -2.19 16.69
N SER A 22 -8.35 -1.03 17.31
CA SER A 22 -9.33 0.06 17.29
C SER A 22 -9.63 0.50 15.86
N LEU A 23 -8.60 0.79 15.07
CA LEU A 23 -8.75 1.19 13.68
C LEU A 23 -9.44 0.11 12.83
N SER A 24 -9.16 -1.17 13.08
CA SER A 24 -9.81 -2.29 12.39
C SER A 24 -11.33 -2.34 12.62
N LYS A 25 -11.77 -1.95 13.81
CA LYS A 25 -13.21 -1.85 14.14
C LYS A 25 -13.87 -0.68 13.44
N ASP A 26 -13.17 0.46 13.37
CA ASP A 26 -13.73 1.72 12.87
C ASP A 26 -13.51 1.91 11.35
N LYS A 27 -12.71 1.08 10.68
CA LYS A 27 -12.25 1.29 9.30
C LYS A 27 -13.39 1.50 8.30
N ASN A 28 -14.50 0.75 8.41
CA ASN A 28 -15.62 0.89 7.50
C ASN A 28 -16.32 2.24 7.68
N ALA A 29 -16.54 2.66 8.95
CA ALA A 29 -17.10 3.97 9.24
C ALA A 29 -16.18 5.11 8.76
N ILE A 30 -14.85 4.92 8.83
CA ILE A 30 -13.86 5.88 8.31
C ILE A 30 -13.89 5.91 6.78
N ASN A 31 -14.02 4.78 6.11
CA ASN A 31 -14.18 4.70 4.66
C ASN A 31 -15.47 5.40 4.21
N ASP A 32 -16.55 5.28 4.98
CA ASP A 32 -17.84 5.92 4.70
C ASP A 32 -17.81 7.45 4.82
N LEU A 33 -16.77 8.06 5.41
CA LEU A 33 -16.56 9.51 5.42
C LEU A 33 -16.07 10.07 4.07
N ASN A 34 -15.82 9.24 3.06
CA ASN A 34 -15.49 9.69 1.72
C ASN A 34 -16.65 10.48 1.11
N VAL A 35 -16.35 11.66 0.59
CA VAL A 35 -17.36 12.61 0.08
C VAL A 35 -17.73 12.40 -1.39
N PHE A 36 -16.92 11.66 -2.15
CA PHE A 36 -17.16 11.43 -3.57
C PHE A 36 -18.09 10.20 -3.79
N PRO A 37 -19.05 10.25 -4.74
CA PRO A 37 -20.11 9.23 -4.87
C PRO A 37 -19.65 7.93 -5.58
N ILE A 38 -18.37 7.68 -5.71
CA ILE A 38 -17.82 6.44 -6.28
C ILE A 38 -17.14 5.60 -5.19
N PRO A 39 -16.95 4.29 -5.40
CA PRO A 39 -16.33 3.39 -4.42
C PRO A 39 -14.79 3.57 -4.37
N ASP A 40 -14.33 4.73 -3.86
CA ASP A 40 -12.91 5.03 -3.62
C ASP A 40 -12.59 5.30 -2.14
N GLY A 41 -13.56 5.10 -1.24
CA GLY A 41 -13.41 5.24 0.21
C GLY A 41 -12.53 4.14 0.77
N ASP A 42 -11.21 4.39 0.82
CA ASP A 42 -10.20 3.43 1.24
C ASP A 42 -9.27 3.94 2.37
N THR A 43 -9.58 5.12 2.94
CA THR A 43 -8.75 5.77 3.98
C THR A 43 -8.50 4.85 5.17
N GLY A 44 -9.55 4.22 5.70
CA GLY A 44 -9.46 3.30 6.82
C GLY A 44 -8.62 2.06 6.49
N ASP A 45 -8.80 1.49 5.31
CA ASP A 45 -8.03 0.32 4.85
C ASP A 45 -6.56 0.66 4.63
N ASN A 46 -6.24 1.78 3.97
CA ASN A 46 -4.87 2.25 3.76
C ASN A 46 -4.14 2.50 5.07
N MET A 47 -4.78 3.19 6.02
CA MET A 47 -4.20 3.46 7.34
C MET A 47 -4.00 2.16 8.13
N LEU A 48 -4.97 1.23 8.09
CA LEU A 48 -4.89 -0.06 8.78
C LEU A 48 -3.76 -0.93 8.22
N MET A 49 -3.66 -1.06 6.89
CA MET A 49 -2.58 -1.82 6.25
C MET A 49 -1.20 -1.26 6.59
N THR A 50 -1.07 0.07 6.57
CA THR A 50 0.16 0.77 6.96
C THR A 50 0.53 0.50 8.41
N LEU A 51 -0.43 0.63 9.34
CA LEU A 51 -0.20 0.38 10.77
C LEU A 51 0.14 -1.09 11.04
N LYS A 52 -0.54 -2.04 10.39
CA LYS A 52 -0.24 -3.48 10.48
C LYS A 52 1.17 -3.82 10.01
N ALA A 53 1.66 -3.18 8.95
CA ALA A 53 3.04 -3.35 8.49
C ALA A 53 4.05 -2.91 9.56
N GLY A 54 3.80 -1.79 10.25
CA GLY A 54 4.61 -1.37 11.41
C GLY A 54 4.53 -2.35 12.58
N CYS A 55 3.33 -2.85 12.90
CA CYS A 55 3.16 -3.85 13.97
C CYS A 55 3.88 -5.16 13.67
N ALA A 56 3.94 -5.56 12.39
CA ALA A 56 4.63 -6.80 11.97
C ALA A 56 6.14 -6.73 12.21
N THR A 57 6.78 -5.57 11.97
CA THR A 57 8.22 -5.39 12.18
C THR A 57 8.63 -5.35 13.65
N MET A 58 7.69 -5.08 14.57
CA MET A 58 7.97 -5.08 16.02
C MET A 58 8.00 -6.48 16.64
N LYS A 59 7.43 -7.50 15.99
CA LYS A 59 7.23 -8.85 16.59
C LYS A 59 8.53 -9.52 17.06
N ASP A 60 9.64 -9.25 16.40
CA ASP A 60 10.93 -9.91 16.64
C ASP A 60 11.93 -8.99 17.38
N HIS A 61 11.50 -7.78 17.76
CA HIS A 61 12.36 -6.83 18.46
C HIS A 61 12.18 -6.91 19.99
N LEU A 62 13.21 -7.40 20.68
CA LEU A 62 13.40 -7.27 22.12
C LEU A 62 14.47 -6.20 22.34
N GLY A 63 14.09 -4.92 22.27
CA GLY A 63 15.04 -3.83 22.30
C GLY A 63 14.58 -2.64 23.15
N THR A 64 15.28 -1.54 23.04
CA THR A 64 14.94 -0.25 23.65
C THR A 64 13.69 0.33 23.01
N LEU A 65 13.07 1.31 23.67
CA LEU A 65 11.95 2.07 23.11
C LEU A 65 12.32 2.70 21.74
N SER A 66 13.53 3.25 21.64
CA SER A 66 14.04 3.81 20.38
C SER A 66 14.08 2.80 19.24
N GLU A 67 14.59 1.59 19.50
CA GLU A 67 14.68 0.52 18.51
C GLU A 67 13.29 0.02 18.10
N MET A 68 12.36 -0.11 19.06
CA MET A 68 10.99 -0.50 18.80
C MET A 68 10.24 0.53 17.95
N ALA A 69 10.36 1.82 18.30
CA ALA A 69 9.75 2.90 17.52
C ALA A 69 10.34 2.99 16.11
N GLN A 70 11.65 2.77 15.96
CA GLN A 70 12.31 2.75 14.65
C GLN A 70 11.86 1.55 13.81
N ALA A 71 11.70 0.36 14.40
CA ALA A 71 11.20 -0.82 13.71
C ALA A 71 9.77 -0.60 13.19
N ALA A 72 8.87 -0.10 14.06
CA ALA A 72 7.51 0.25 13.68
C ALA A 72 7.46 1.26 12.54
N SER A 73 8.23 2.35 12.66
CA SER A 73 8.33 3.39 11.64
C SER A 73 8.81 2.84 10.29
N SER A 74 9.86 2.01 10.30
CA SER A 74 10.40 1.41 9.07
C SER A 74 9.38 0.50 8.39
N GLY A 75 8.66 -0.32 9.16
CA GLY A 75 7.59 -1.15 8.62
C GLY A 75 6.43 -0.35 8.04
N MET A 76 6.00 0.73 8.74
CA MET A 76 4.97 1.62 8.23
C MET A 76 5.41 2.34 6.95
N LEU A 77 6.68 2.77 6.88
CA LEU A 77 7.22 3.47 5.72
C LEU A 77 7.16 2.61 4.45
N LEU A 78 7.58 1.35 4.54
CA LEU A 78 7.54 0.39 3.43
C LEU A 78 6.12 -0.07 3.10
N GLY A 79 5.30 -0.27 4.12
CA GLY A 79 3.89 -0.69 3.97
C GLY A 79 2.91 0.44 3.69
N ALA A 80 3.36 1.69 3.55
CA ALA A 80 2.51 2.86 3.35
C ALA A 80 1.71 2.76 2.06
N ARG A 81 0.38 2.96 2.16
CA ARG A 81 -0.57 2.89 1.04
C ARG A 81 -1.43 4.15 0.98
N GLY A 82 -1.65 4.65 -0.22
CA GLY A 82 -2.42 5.87 -0.43
C GLY A 82 -1.86 7.09 0.32
N ASN A 83 -2.49 8.23 0.16
CA ASN A 83 -2.05 9.47 0.82
C ASN A 83 -2.14 9.36 2.35
N SER A 84 -3.23 8.78 2.87
CA SER A 84 -3.46 8.64 4.32
C SER A 84 -2.43 7.73 5.00
N GLY A 85 -2.07 6.61 4.35
CA GLY A 85 -1.02 5.72 4.85
C GLY A 85 0.37 6.34 4.79
N VAL A 86 0.70 7.07 3.73
CA VAL A 86 1.98 7.80 3.63
C VAL A 86 2.09 8.84 4.74
N ILE A 87 1.05 9.67 4.95
CA ILE A 87 1.06 10.67 6.04
C ILE A 87 1.19 9.98 7.39
N LEU A 88 0.42 8.89 7.64
CA LEU A 88 0.53 8.11 8.87
C LEU A 88 1.95 7.58 9.08
N SER A 89 2.61 7.04 8.06
CA SER A 89 3.99 6.55 8.15
C SER A 89 4.96 7.66 8.56
N ARG A 90 4.76 8.88 8.07
CA ARG A 90 5.59 10.06 8.40
C ARG A 90 5.32 10.57 9.82
N ILE A 91 4.09 10.48 10.32
CA ILE A 91 3.77 10.77 11.72
C ILE A 91 4.59 9.85 12.64
N PHE A 92 4.59 8.55 12.38
CA PHE A 92 5.36 7.60 13.19
C PHE A 92 6.87 7.69 12.95
N ALA A 93 7.32 8.12 11.78
CA ALA A 93 8.74 8.43 11.55
C ALA A 93 9.20 9.62 12.40
N GLY A 94 8.38 10.65 12.52
CA GLY A 94 8.63 11.78 13.42
C GLY A 94 8.64 11.37 14.88
N LEU A 95 7.68 10.53 15.30
CA LEU A 95 7.62 9.98 16.66
C LEU A 95 8.89 9.18 16.99
N ALA A 96 9.30 8.27 16.09
CA ALA A 96 10.53 7.47 16.25
C ALA A 96 11.78 8.35 16.35
N LYS A 97 11.85 9.41 15.54
CA LYS A 97 12.93 10.40 15.58
C LYS A 97 12.98 11.14 16.93
N GLY A 98 11.83 11.52 17.47
CA GLY A 98 11.72 12.17 18.79
C GLY A 98 12.09 11.24 19.96
N LEU A 99 11.90 9.93 19.80
CA LEU A 99 12.27 8.89 20.77
C LEU A 99 13.69 8.35 20.58
N GLN A 100 14.45 8.86 19.62
CA GLN A 100 15.77 8.34 19.27
C GLN A 100 16.74 8.32 20.45
N GLY A 101 17.36 7.17 20.69
CA GLY A 101 18.35 6.97 21.76
C GLY A 101 17.76 6.74 23.15
N LEU A 102 16.43 6.75 23.31
CA LEU A 102 15.78 6.51 24.61
C LEU A 102 15.54 5.01 24.83
N ILE A 103 15.85 4.55 26.03
CA ILE A 103 15.51 3.20 26.50
C ILE A 103 14.04 3.19 26.96
N ILE A 104 13.65 4.24 27.70
CA ILE A 104 12.31 4.56 28.19
C ILE A 104 12.05 6.05 27.98
N ALA A 105 10.81 6.48 27.93
CA ALA A 105 10.42 7.88 27.82
C ALA A 105 9.44 8.25 28.94
N ASP A 106 9.67 9.38 29.59
CA ASP A 106 8.67 10.03 30.44
C ASP A 106 7.64 10.80 29.59
N THR A 107 6.62 11.34 30.21
CA THR A 107 5.56 12.11 29.55
C THR A 107 6.12 13.30 28.74
N ASN A 108 7.12 14.01 29.26
CA ASN A 108 7.72 15.15 28.56
C ASN A 108 8.52 14.73 27.33
N ALA A 109 9.23 13.60 27.40
CA ALA A 109 9.95 13.05 26.24
C ALA A 109 8.97 12.58 25.17
N PHE A 110 7.85 11.95 25.54
CA PHE A 110 6.81 11.54 24.62
C PHE A 110 6.11 12.76 23.97
N ALA A 111 5.79 13.81 24.73
CA ALA A 111 5.24 15.05 24.20
C ALA A 111 6.16 15.69 23.15
N LYS A 112 7.47 15.76 23.41
CA LYS A 112 8.47 16.23 22.41
C LYS A 112 8.52 15.34 21.16
N ALA A 113 8.33 14.04 21.33
CA ALA A 113 8.26 13.12 20.21
C ALA A 113 6.99 13.36 19.36
N MET A 114 5.87 13.74 19.97
CA MET A 114 4.67 14.17 19.27
C MET A 114 4.89 15.47 18.48
N ASP A 115 5.64 16.45 19.01
CA ASP A 115 6.03 17.66 18.26
C ASP A 115 6.89 17.33 17.02
N ALA A 116 7.79 16.34 17.17
CA ALA A 116 8.56 15.85 16.03
C ALA A 116 7.67 15.13 15.00
N ALA A 117 6.65 14.39 15.44
CA ALA A 117 5.64 13.78 14.59
C ALA A 117 4.87 14.81 13.76
N VAL A 118 4.42 15.90 14.38
CA VAL A 118 3.79 17.05 13.69
C VAL A 118 4.73 17.61 12.62
N THR A 119 5.98 17.85 12.98
CA THR A 119 6.97 18.42 12.06
C THR A 119 7.20 17.55 10.83
N GLU A 120 7.34 16.24 11.01
CA GLU A 120 7.57 15.31 9.89
C GLU A 120 6.30 15.10 9.05
N ALA A 121 5.10 15.12 9.64
CA ALA A 121 3.84 15.05 8.92
C ALA A 121 3.66 16.23 7.95
N TYR A 122 3.94 17.46 8.40
CA TYR A 122 3.85 18.65 7.55
C TYR A 122 4.88 18.66 6.40
N LYS A 123 6.07 18.09 6.59
CA LYS A 123 7.07 17.96 5.52
C LYS A 123 6.66 16.95 4.43
N ALA A 124 5.85 15.97 4.77
CA ALA A 124 5.42 14.94 3.84
C ALA A 124 4.42 15.46 2.79
N VAL A 125 3.75 16.57 3.07
CA VAL A 125 2.72 17.13 2.20
C VAL A 125 3.26 18.39 1.53
N PRO A 126 3.49 18.39 0.21
CA PRO A 126 4.06 19.57 -0.50
C PRO A 126 3.22 20.84 -0.33
N VAL A 127 1.90 20.71 -0.27
CA VAL A 127 0.96 21.79 0.01
C VAL A 127 0.02 21.34 1.13
N PRO A 128 0.35 21.63 2.40
CA PRO A 128 -0.49 21.26 3.52
C PRO A 128 -1.87 21.89 3.43
N VAL A 129 -2.91 21.09 3.63
CA VAL A 129 -4.31 21.54 3.64
C VAL A 129 -4.84 21.44 5.06
N GLU A 130 -5.25 22.57 5.63
CA GLU A 130 -5.87 22.60 6.95
C GLU A 130 -7.28 22.01 6.90
N GLY A 131 -7.74 21.45 8.04
CA GLY A 131 -8.98 20.69 8.11
C GLY A 131 -8.81 19.22 7.75
N THR A 132 -7.57 18.69 7.81
CA THR A 132 -7.24 17.29 7.52
C THR A 132 -6.49 16.63 8.68
N ILE A 133 -6.08 15.36 8.51
CA ILE A 133 -5.31 14.57 9.49
C ILE A 133 -4.15 15.36 10.12
N ILE A 134 -3.44 16.21 9.35
CA ILE A 134 -2.31 17.00 9.87
C ILE A 134 -2.76 18.10 10.83
N THR A 135 -3.94 18.69 10.61
CA THR A 135 -4.55 19.67 11.52
C THR A 135 -4.93 19.00 12.85
N VAL A 136 -5.62 17.85 12.76
CA VAL A 136 -6.03 17.07 13.95
C VAL A 136 -4.82 16.65 14.79
N LEU A 137 -3.72 16.21 14.14
CA LEU A 137 -2.47 15.88 14.82
C LEU A 137 -1.87 17.12 15.52
N ARG A 138 -1.73 18.22 14.81
CA ARG A 138 -1.11 19.46 15.30
C ARG A 138 -1.87 20.04 16.50
N GLU A 139 -3.20 20.15 16.36
CA GLU A 139 -4.03 20.74 17.41
C GLU A 139 -4.17 19.80 18.61
N GLY A 140 -4.23 18.48 18.36
CA GLY A 140 -4.16 17.47 19.40
C GLY A 140 -2.89 17.59 20.22
N ALA A 141 -1.71 17.58 19.56
CA ALA A 141 -0.41 17.70 20.23
C ALA A 141 -0.27 19.04 21.00
N ALA A 142 -0.77 20.15 20.43
CA ALA A 142 -0.72 21.46 21.07
C ALA A 142 -1.68 21.59 22.27
N GLY A 143 -2.79 20.84 22.29
CA GLY A 143 -3.77 20.86 23.39
C GLY A 143 -3.50 19.85 24.50
N ALA A 144 -2.56 18.91 24.31
CA ALA A 144 -2.23 17.88 25.28
C ALA A 144 -1.43 18.44 26.47
N ASP A 145 -1.78 17.99 27.70
CA ASP A 145 -1.14 18.43 28.94
C ASP A 145 -0.08 17.45 29.42
N ALA A 146 1.18 17.82 29.30
CA ALA A 146 2.34 17.02 29.73
C ALA A 146 2.69 17.20 31.22
N SER A 147 1.90 17.92 32.00
CA SER A 147 2.16 18.14 33.43
C SER A 147 1.84 16.92 34.30
N GLY A 148 1.08 15.93 33.77
CA GLY A 148 0.69 14.70 34.43
C GLY A 148 1.51 13.48 34.03
N ASP A 149 0.94 12.31 34.25
CA ASP A 149 1.45 11.03 33.76
C ASP A 149 1.06 10.80 32.29
N LEU A 150 1.51 9.70 31.73
CA LEU A 150 1.28 9.39 30.30
C LEU A 150 -0.22 9.14 30.01
N ASN A 151 -0.98 8.58 30.96
CA ASN A 151 -2.43 8.40 30.79
C ASN A 151 -3.13 9.76 30.70
N HIS A 152 -2.78 10.71 31.58
CA HIS A 152 -3.33 12.07 31.55
C HIS A 152 -2.99 12.79 30.22
N TYR A 153 -1.73 12.65 29.77
CA TYR A 153 -1.31 13.22 28.47
C TYR A 153 -2.15 12.69 27.30
N LEU A 154 -2.35 11.36 27.21
CA LEU A 154 -3.15 10.78 26.13
C LEU A 154 -4.65 11.13 26.26
N GLU A 155 -5.20 11.22 27.47
CA GLU A 155 -6.57 11.66 27.66
C GLU A 155 -6.78 13.08 27.12
N THR A 156 -5.91 14.02 27.48
CA THR A 156 -6.00 15.43 27.03
C THR A 156 -5.67 15.57 25.55
N LEU A 157 -4.74 14.75 25.02
CA LEU A 157 -4.47 14.64 23.58
C LEU A 157 -5.73 14.23 22.81
N LEU A 158 -6.41 13.18 23.26
CA LEU A 158 -7.64 12.68 22.63
C LEU A 158 -8.78 13.68 22.66
N GLU A 159 -8.96 14.39 23.78
CA GLU A 159 -9.94 15.48 23.88
C GLU A 159 -9.66 16.59 22.88
N ALA A 160 -8.42 17.05 22.77
CA ALA A 160 -8.02 18.08 21.83
C ALA A 160 -8.15 17.60 20.36
N MET A 161 -7.76 16.37 20.07
CA MET A 161 -7.93 15.76 18.73
C MET A 161 -9.41 15.66 18.35
N GLN A 162 -10.30 15.29 19.29
CA GLN A 162 -11.74 15.20 19.01
C GLN A 162 -12.32 16.59 18.68
N VAL A 163 -11.96 17.61 19.46
CA VAL A 163 -12.40 18.99 19.19
C VAL A 163 -11.92 19.45 17.83
N SER A 164 -10.65 19.20 17.50
CA SER A 164 -10.09 19.55 16.19
C SER A 164 -10.79 18.81 15.04
N LEU A 165 -11.07 17.51 15.22
CA LEU A 165 -11.78 16.70 14.22
C LEU A 165 -13.20 17.25 13.95
N ASP A 166 -13.93 17.59 14.99
CA ASP A 166 -15.28 18.15 14.88
C ASP A 166 -15.30 19.50 14.15
N HIS A 167 -14.18 20.25 14.19
CA HIS A 167 -14.02 21.52 13.49
C HIS A 167 -13.52 21.40 12.03
N THR A 168 -13.10 20.21 11.57
CA THR A 168 -12.60 20.05 10.19
C THR A 168 -13.59 20.51 9.10
N PRO A 169 -14.93 20.36 9.25
CA PRO A 169 -15.89 20.90 8.26
C PRO A 169 -15.93 22.42 8.19
N GLU A 170 -15.49 23.13 9.24
CA GLU A 170 -15.40 24.60 9.22
C GLU A 170 -14.18 25.09 8.42
N LEU A 171 -13.14 24.25 8.30
CA LEU A 171 -11.90 24.54 7.59
C LEU A 171 -11.94 24.10 6.12
N LEU A 172 -12.73 23.07 5.78
CA LEU A 172 -12.85 22.54 4.43
C LEU A 172 -14.29 22.52 3.95
N GLN A 173 -14.59 23.35 2.96
CA GLN A 173 -15.94 23.53 2.42
C GLN A 173 -16.53 22.19 1.92
N VAL A 174 -15.71 21.32 1.30
CA VAL A 174 -16.18 20.02 0.79
C VAL A 174 -16.67 19.10 1.92
N LEU A 175 -16.07 19.13 3.09
CA LEU A 175 -16.52 18.37 4.27
C LEU A 175 -17.82 18.96 4.84
N LYS A 176 -17.91 20.29 4.85
CA LYS A 176 -19.10 21.00 5.31
C LYS A 176 -20.31 20.70 4.43
N ASP A 177 -20.14 20.75 3.12
CA ASP A 177 -21.20 20.49 2.14
C ASP A 177 -21.68 19.03 2.22
N ALA A 178 -20.77 18.08 2.50
CA ALA A 178 -21.08 16.68 2.71
C ALA A 178 -21.58 16.34 4.12
N GLY A 179 -21.47 17.26 5.10
CA GLY A 179 -21.88 17.05 6.48
C GLY A 179 -21.05 15.98 7.21
N VAL A 180 -19.78 15.83 6.84
CA VAL A 180 -18.86 14.83 7.41
C VAL A 180 -17.58 15.49 7.95
N VAL A 181 -16.84 14.77 8.80
CA VAL A 181 -15.51 15.16 9.29
C VAL A 181 -14.41 14.54 8.41
N ASP A 182 -13.14 14.96 8.60
CA ASP A 182 -12.00 14.40 7.87
C ASP A 182 -11.76 12.93 8.21
N SER A 183 -11.77 12.08 7.19
CA SER A 183 -11.59 10.61 7.34
C SER A 183 -10.20 10.23 7.88
N GLY A 184 -9.15 10.94 7.46
CA GLY A 184 -7.78 10.73 7.95
C GLY A 184 -7.64 11.11 9.43
N GLY A 185 -8.22 12.24 9.83
CA GLY A 185 -8.28 12.67 11.23
C GLY A 185 -9.07 11.70 12.11
N ALA A 186 -10.21 11.20 11.62
CA ALA A 186 -10.99 10.17 12.31
C ALA A 186 -10.19 8.88 12.50
N GLY A 187 -9.45 8.44 11.47
CA GLY A 187 -8.57 7.28 11.55
C GLY A 187 -7.43 7.47 12.57
N LEU A 188 -6.80 8.64 12.57
CA LEU A 188 -5.75 8.97 13.53
C LEU A 188 -6.28 8.96 14.97
N LEU A 189 -7.44 9.56 15.20
CA LEU A 189 -8.10 9.56 16.50
C LEU A 189 -8.42 8.14 16.97
N SER A 190 -8.91 7.27 16.09
CA SER A 190 -9.17 5.86 16.40
C SER A 190 -7.89 5.12 16.83
N ILE A 191 -6.76 5.35 16.14
CA ILE A 191 -5.46 4.77 16.52
C ILE A 191 -5.07 5.20 17.94
N PHE A 192 -5.11 6.51 18.25
CA PHE A 192 -4.71 7.01 19.56
C PHE A 192 -5.69 6.60 20.66
N ARG A 193 -6.98 6.40 20.37
CA ARG A 193 -7.93 5.79 21.33
C ARG A 193 -7.50 4.38 21.70
N GLY A 194 -7.17 3.54 20.72
CA GLY A 194 -6.65 2.21 20.99
C GLY A 194 -5.33 2.23 21.78
N MET A 195 -4.43 3.17 21.47
CA MET A 195 -3.20 3.35 22.26
C MET A 195 -3.48 3.71 23.70
N ASN A 196 -4.45 4.57 23.98
CA ASN A 196 -4.88 4.91 25.33
C ASN A 196 -5.56 3.72 26.04
N ASP A 197 -6.36 2.92 25.32
CA ASP A 197 -6.96 1.71 25.88
C ASP A 197 -5.90 0.72 26.36
N ALA A 198 -4.78 0.57 25.63
CA ALA A 198 -3.67 -0.28 26.04
C ALA A 198 -3.05 0.21 27.36
N LEU A 199 -2.81 1.52 27.51
CA LEU A 199 -2.29 2.10 28.77
C LEU A 199 -3.23 1.89 29.96
N ASN A 200 -4.53 1.83 29.71
CA ASN A 200 -5.55 1.58 30.72
C ASN A 200 -5.78 0.08 30.99
N GLY A 201 -4.96 -0.82 30.40
CA GLY A 201 -5.06 -2.27 30.58
C GLY A 201 -6.24 -2.91 29.85
N ASN A 202 -6.91 -2.20 28.97
CA ASN A 202 -8.02 -2.67 28.14
C ASN A 202 -7.49 -3.33 26.86
N ILE A 203 -6.62 -4.34 26.99
CA ILE A 203 -6.05 -5.06 25.84
C ILE A 203 -7.03 -6.14 25.42
N THR A 204 -7.58 -6.02 24.21
CA THR A 204 -8.36 -7.10 23.60
C THR A 204 -7.41 -8.08 22.92
N ALA A 205 -7.46 -9.35 23.35
CA ALA A 205 -6.72 -10.46 22.74
C ALA A 205 -7.38 -10.86 21.40
N GLU A 206 -7.49 -9.95 20.44
CA GLU A 206 -7.61 -10.33 19.04
C GLU A 206 -6.18 -10.60 18.57
N GLU A 207 -5.89 -11.87 18.30
CA GLU A 207 -4.73 -12.23 17.51
C GLU A 207 -4.75 -11.35 16.27
N ILE A 208 -3.73 -10.50 16.13
CA ILE A 208 -3.46 -9.84 14.87
C ILE A 208 -3.10 -11.00 13.94
N GLU A 209 -4.12 -11.58 13.28
CA GLU A 209 -3.85 -12.44 12.15
C GLU A 209 -2.93 -11.66 11.23
N SER A 210 -1.72 -12.14 11.14
CA SER A 210 -0.77 -11.70 10.13
C SER A 210 -1.32 -12.13 8.76
N THR A 211 -2.29 -11.38 8.27
CA THR A 211 -2.55 -11.25 6.85
C THR A 211 -1.55 -10.24 6.27
N VAL A 212 -0.27 -10.44 6.50
CA VAL A 212 0.64 -10.37 5.38
C VAL A 212 0.33 -11.65 4.61
N THR A 213 -0.57 -11.60 3.67
CA THR A 213 -0.42 -12.36 2.46
C THR A 213 0.91 -11.85 1.90
N LEU A 214 2.00 -12.51 2.29
CA LEU A 214 3.07 -12.74 1.36
C LEU A 214 2.32 -13.21 0.12
N SER A 215 2.25 -12.37 -0.91
CA SER A 215 1.93 -12.81 -2.24
C SER A 215 2.79 -14.04 -2.41
N THR A 216 2.15 -15.21 -2.44
CA THR A 216 2.83 -16.43 -2.87
C THR A 216 3.36 -16.05 -4.23
N PRO A 217 4.68 -16.03 -4.43
CA PRO A 217 5.23 -15.67 -5.71
C PRO A 217 4.57 -16.63 -6.71
N THR A 218 3.93 -16.09 -7.70
CA THR A 218 3.38 -16.87 -8.80
C THR A 218 4.59 -17.44 -9.49
N VAL A 219 4.90 -18.69 -9.17
CA VAL A 219 6.01 -19.42 -9.81
C VAL A 219 5.63 -19.52 -11.27
N GLU A 220 6.37 -18.85 -12.15
CA GLU A 220 6.25 -19.06 -13.59
C GLU A 220 6.72 -20.48 -13.90
N LEU A 221 5.80 -21.44 -13.81
CA LEU A 221 6.06 -22.86 -14.05
C LEU A 221 6.67 -23.12 -15.44
N ASN A 222 6.48 -22.21 -16.37
CA ASN A 222 6.99 -22.31 -17.74
C ASN A 222 8.52 -22.09 -17.87
N LYS A 223 9.20 -21.63 -16.81
CA LYS A 223 10.66 -21.45 -16.78
C LYS A 223 11.42 -22.66 -16.21
N PHE A 224 10.72 -23.67 -15.72
CA PHE A 224 11.30 -24.88 -15.14
C PHE A 224 10.76 -26.11 -15.87
N ASP A 225 11.65 -26.83 -16.55
CA ASP A 225 11.40 -28.11 -17.22
C ASP A 225 12.18 -29.24 -16.52
N GLU A 226 12.04 -30.45 -17.04
CA GLU A 226 12.71 -31.67 -16.55
C GLU A 226 14.25 -31.60 -16.63
N ASN A 227 14.81 -30.63 -17.33
CA ASN A 227 16.26 -30.43 -17.49
C ASN A 227 16.81 -29.31 -16.60
N SER A 228 15.95 -28.58 -15.89
CA SER A 228 16.36 -27.50 -14.99
C SER A 228 17.12 -28.06 -13.78
N THR A 229 18.30 -27.49 -13.51
CA THR A 229 19.15 -27.91 -12.37
C THR A 229 18.87 -27.08 -11.14
N LEU A 230 18.80 -27.74 -9.96
CA LEU A 230 18.71 -27.09 -8.67
C LEU A 230 20.10 -26.52 -8.29
N GLU A 231 20.25 -25.20 -8.42
CA GLU A 231 21.56 -24.54 -8.27
C GLU A 231 21.89 -24.18 -6.80
N PHE A 232 20.88 -23.75 -6.02
CA PHE A 232 21.07 -23.23 -4.65
C PHE A 232 20.44 -24.07 -3.54
N GLY A 233 19.70 -25.12 -3.86
CA GLY A 233 19.04 -25.98 -2.88
C GLY A 233 17.76 -25.37 -2.28
N TYR A 234 17.43 -25.79 -1.07
CA TYR A 234 16.21 -25.40 -0.34
C TYR A 234 16.58 -24.73 0.99
N CYS A 235 15.94 -23.57 1.27
CA CYS A 235 15.83 -23.05 2.62
C CYS A 235 14.79 -23.87 3.38
N THR A 236 15.17 -24.46 4.50
CA THR A 236 14.32 -25.33 5.31
C THR A 236 14.27 -24.81 6.73
N GLU A 237 13.11 -24.36 7.16
CA GLU A 237 12.85 -23.83 8.50
C GLU A 237 11.78 -24.62 9.20
N PHE A 238 11.95 -24.90 10.49
CA PHE A 238 10.91 -25.55 11.28
C PHE A 238 11.07 -25.31 12.78
N LEU A 239 9.94 -25.47 13.49
CA LEU A 239 9.88 -25.60 14.93
C LEU A 239 9.59 -27.06 15.27
N LEU A 240 10.50 -27.72 15.98
CA LEU A 240 10.38 -29.10 16.44
C LEU A 240 10.07 -29.08 17.94
N ARG A 241 8.93 -29.61 18.34
CA ARG A 241 8.61 -29.87 19.74
C ARG A 241 9.16 -31.23 20.15
N LEU A 242 10.13 -31.27 21.07
CA LEU A 242 10.66 -32.51 21.64
C LEU A 242 9.55 -33.25 22.39
N MET A 243 9.48 -34.56 22.20
CA MET A 243 8.46 -35.41 22.83
C MET A 243 9.11 -36.35 23.83
N ARG A 244 8.58 -36.41 25.07
CA ARG A 244 9.03 -37.34 26.12
C ARG A 244 8.85 -38.82 25.75
N SER A 245 8.02 -39.11 24.76
CA SER A 245 7.85 -40.49 24.22
C SER A 245 8.98 -40.89 23.27
N LYS A 246 9.82 -39.96 22.85
CA LYS A 246 10.89 -40.17 21.86
C LYS A 246 12.29 -39.88 22.43
N VAL A 247 12.40 -38.91 23.30
CA VAL A 247 13.67 -38.50 23.94
C VAL A 247 13.45 -38.10 25.38
N ASP A 248 14.51 -38.16 26.20
CA ASP A 248 14.48 -37.55 27.51
C ASP A 248 14.67 -36.03 27.34
N VAL A 249 13.56 -35.29 27.42
CA VAL A 249 13.51 -33.86 27.17
C VAL A 249 14.41 -33.06 28.14
N ASP A 250 14.58 -33.58 29.37
CA ASP A 250 15.32 -32.83 30.42
C ASP A 250 16.85 -32.94 30.22
N THR A 251 17.31 -34.02 29.56
CA THR A 251 18.75 -34.28 29.30
C THR A 251 19.12 -34.19 27.81
N PHE A 252 18.15 -33.90 26.94
CA PHE A 252 18.40 -33.82 25.50
C PHE A 252 19.39 -32.70 25.16
N ASP A 253 20.43 -33.05 24.41
CA ASP A 253 21.46 -32.11 23.93
C ASP A 253 21.17 -31.74 22.46
N GLU A 254 20.81 -30.50 22.21
CA GLU A 254 20.50 -29.96 20.88
C GLU A 254 21.70 -29.97 19.93
N THR A 255 22.93 -30.14 20.46
CA THR A 255 24.16 -30.27 19.63
C THR A 255 24.08 -31.49 18.71
N GLU A 256 23.33 -32.53 19.08
CA GLU A 256 23.10 -33.71 18.23
C GLU A 256 22.40 -33.33 16.91
N ILE A 257 21.37 -32.46 16.98
CA ILE A 257 20.68 -31.95 15.79
C ILE A 257 21.63 -31.01 15.03
N PHE A 258 22.28 -30.08 15.71
CA PHE A 258 23.19 -29.12 15.10
C PHE A 258 24.33 -29.78 14.32
N ASP A 259 24.99 -30.79 14.92
CA ASP A 259 26.08 -31.54 14.28
C ASP A 259 25.59 -32.33 13.05
N TYR A 260 24.39 -32.87 13.09
CA TYR A 260 23.81 -33.52 11.93
C TYR A 260 23.54 -32.51 10.81
N LEU A 261 22.91 -31.39 11.13
CA LEU A 261 22.57 -30.34 10.14
C LEU A 261 23.80 -29.79 9.45
N ASN A 262 24.91 -29.55 10.18
CA ASN A 262 26.18 -29.07 9.62
C ASN A 262 26.87 -30.08 8.67
N ARG A 263 26.47 -31.36 8.72
CA ARG A 263 26.99 -32.38 7.79
C ARG A 263 26.22 -32.47 6.49
N VAL A 264 24.93 -32.06 6.51
CA VAL A 264 24.00 -32.26 5.38
C VAL A 264 23.46 -30.97 4.80
N GLY A 265 23.91 -29.80 5.33
CA GLY A 265 23.48 -28.48 4.88
C GLY A 265 24.46 -27.38 5.25
N ASP A 266 24.15 -26.19 4.78
CA ASP A 266 24.89 -24.96 5.01
C ASP A 266 24.02 -23.93 5.74
N SER A 267 24.62 -22.84 6.25
CA SER A 267 23.90 -21.73 6.91
C SER A 267 23.02 -22.20 8.06
N VAL A 268 23.53 -23.15 8.86
CA VAL A 268 22.78 -23.80 9.92
C VAL A 268 22.63 -22.86 11.11
N VAL A 269 21.36 -22.64 11.51
CA VAL A 269 20.98 -22.03 12.78
C VAL A 269 20.06 -23.00 13.50
N ALA A 270 20.46 -23.48 14.67
CA ALA A 270 19.62 -24.32 15.51
C ALA A 270 19.79 -23.88 16.97
N PHE A 271 18.69 -23.63 17.65
CA PHE A 271 18.69 -23.31 19.08
C PHE A 271 17.43 -23.84 19.75
N ARG A 272 17.55 -24.12 21.04
CA ARG A 272 16.47 -24.68 21.85
C ARG A 272 15.95 -23.66 22.85
N GLU A 273 14.63 -23.59 22.94
CA GLU A 273 13.92 -22.84 23.96
C GLU A 273 12.89 -23.74 24.64
N GLY A 274 13.16 -24.15 25.87
CA GLY A 274 12.33 -25.12 26.60
C GLY A 274 12.24 -26.48 25.90
N THR A 275 11.07 -26.85 25.42
CA THR A 275 10.81 -28.10 24.68
C THR A 275 10.85 -27.94 23.16
N ILE A 276 11.08 -26.72 22.66
CA ILE A 276 11.04 -26.39 21.23
C ILE A 276 12.46 -26.16 20.73
N VAL A 277 12.80 -26.81 19.62
CA VAL A 277 14.03 -26.57 18.85
C VAL A 277 13.65 -25.85 17.59
N LYS A 278 14.17 -24.63 17.39
CA LYS A 278 14.05 -23.88 16.14
C LYS A 278 15.24 -24.20 15.25
N VAL A 279 14.96 -24.53 14.00
CA VAL A 279 15.97 -24.87 12.99
C VAL A 279 15.75 -24.05 11.74
N HIS A 280 16.87 -23.54 11.20
CA HIS A 280 17.01 -22.99 9.86
C HIS A 280 18.26 -23.62 9.21
N VAL A 281 18.13 -24.12 7.99
CA VAL A 281 19.22 -24.77 7.27
C VAL A 281 19.02 -24.68 5.76
N HIS A 282 20.11 -24.47 5.01
CA HIS A 282 20.12 -24.57 3.56
C HIS A 282 20.58 -25.96 3.14
N THR A 283 19.82 -26.69 2.33
CA THR A 283 20.13 -28.07 1.94
C THR A 283 19.56 -28.42 0.58
N PHE A 284 20.22 -29.37 -0.12
CA PHE A 284 19.67 -29.96 -1.33
C PHE A 284 18.66 -31.09 -1.05
N LYS A 285 18.57 -31.55 0.20
CA LYS A 285 17.80 -32.73 0.58
C LYS A 285 16.95 -32.48 1.85
N PRO A 286 15.97 -31.58 1.80
CA PRO A 286 15.17 -31.23 2.98
C PRO A 286 14.49 -32.45 3.61
N GLY A 287 14.08 -33.45 2.80
CA GLY A 287 13.45 -34.66 3.30
C GLY A 287 14.34 -35.50 4.24
N GLU A 288 15.67 -35.54 4.02
CA GLU A 288 16.62 -36.25 4.90
C GLU A 288 16.68 -35.57 6.28
N ILE A 289 16.67 -34.24 6.31
CA ILE A 289 16.67 -33.44 7.54
C ILE A 289 15.38 -33.65 8.33
N LEU A 290 14.23 -33.60 7.65
CA LEU A 290 12.94 -33.83 8.32
C LEU A 290 12.84 -35.24 8.89
N ASN A 291 13.24 -36.26 8.14
CA ASN A 291 13.25 -37.65 8.61
C ASN A 291 14.14 -37.83 9.84
N TYR A 292 15.31 -37.17 9.86
CA TYR A 292 16.19 -37.22 11.02
C TYR A 292 15.61 -36.52 12.23
N CYS A 293 15.11 -35.28 12.07
CA CYS A 293 14.60 -34.50 13.19
C CYS A 293 13.28 -35.04 13.76
N GLN A 294 12.46 -35.70 12.94
CA GLN A 294 11.18 -36.29 13.38
C GLN A 294 11.36 -37.38 14.46
N GLN A 295 12.54 -38.01 14.57
CA GLN A 295 12.79 -39.01 15.62
C GLN A 295 12.80 -38.40 17.04
N PHE A 296 13.04 -37.10 17.19
CA PHE A 296 13.13 -36.42 18.48
C PHE A 296 11.79 -35.80 18.93
N GLY A 297 10.87 -35.54 17.99
CA GLY A 297 9.64 -34.83 18.32
C GLY A 297 8.62 -34.77 17.19
N GLU A 298 7.79 -33.73 17.21
CA GLU A 298 6.84 -33.40 16.15
C GLU A 298 7.07 -31.96 15.66
N PHE A 299 6.81 -31.72 14.37
CA PHE A 299 6.91 -30.39 13.80
C PHE A 299 5.66 -29.57 14.15
N LEU A 300 5.87 -28.40 14.75
CA LEU A 300 4.81 -27.42 14.99
C LEU A 300 4.60 -26.52 13.77
N THR A 301 5.69 -26.13 13.11
CA THR A 301 5.69 -25.39 11.85
C THR A 301 6.75 -25.97 10.94
N LEU A 302 6.51 -25.91 9.63
CA LEU A 302 7.43 -26.37 8.62
C LEU A 302 7.31 -25.48 7.39
N LYS A 303 8.46 -24.93 6.96
CA LYS A 303 8.57 -24.10 5.75
C LYS A 303 9.75 -24.60 4.92
N ILE A 304 9.52 -24.90 3.65
CA ILE A 304 10.56 -25.29 2.69
C ILE A 304 10.40 -24.45 1.45
N GLU A 305 11.43 -23.69 1.10
CA GLU A 305 11.45 -22.83 -0.06
C GLU A 305 12.61 -23.19 -0.97
N ASN A 306 12.35 -23.24 -2.28
CA ASN A 306 13.40 -23.46 -3.27
C ASN A 306 14.20 -22.18 -3.45
N MET A 307 15.47 -22.18 -3.00
CA MET A 307 16.33 -20.99 -3.05
C MET A 307 16.77 -20.64 -4.48
N THR A 308 16.73 -21.58 -5.42
CA THR A 308 16.97 -21.26 -6.82
C THR A 308 15.86 -20.34 -7.35
N LEU A 309 14.60 -20.55 -6.92
CA LEU A 309 13.49 -19.67 -7.20
C LEU A 309 13.64 -18.31 -6.48
N GLN A 310 13.99 -18.34 -5.21
CA GLN A 310 14.25 -17.13 -4.42
C GLN A 310 15.46 -16.37 -4.97
N HIS A 311 16.55 -17.06 -5.32
CA HIS A 311 17.78 -16.44 -5.85
C HIS A 311 17.52 -15.81 -7.22
N HIS A 312 16.74 -16.43 -8.08
CA HIS A 312 16.29 -15.79 -9.32
C HIS A 312 15.35 -14.60 -9.06
N GLN A 313 14.64 -14.58 -7.94
CA GLN A 313 13.86 -13.43 -7.47
C GLN A 313 14.74 -12.39 -6.73
N THR A 314 15.69 -12.82 -5.91
CA THR A 314 16.56 -11.96 -5.09
C THR A 314 17.80 -11.45 -5.86
N VAL A 315 18.30 -12.19 -6.83
CA VAL A 315 19.36 -11.71 -7.76
C VAL A 315 18.80 -10.64 -8.69
N ASN A 316 17.49 -10.65 -8.95
CA ASN A 316 16.80 -9.48 -9.49
C ASN A 316 16.70 -8.31 -8.49
N GLN A 317 16.89 -8.52 -7.18
CA GLN A 317 16.77 -7.47 -6.17
C GLN A 317 18.12 -6.89 -5.65
N ASN A 318 19.26 -7.61 -5.74
CA ASN A 318 20.46 -7.16 -5.01
C ASN A 318 21.81 -7.21 -5.75
N ASN A 319 21.89 -7.37 -7.02
CA ASN A 319 23.07 -7.25 -7.90
C ASN A 319 22.85 -8.11 -9.15
N ALA A 320 21.88 -7.76 -9.96
CA ALA A 320 22.03 -8.02 -11.35
C ALA A 320 23.12 -7.04 -11.83
N SER A 321 24.39 -7.46 -11.81
CA SER A 321 25.29 -6.98 -12.83
C SER A 321 24.70 -7.48 -14.14
N PHE A 322 23.73 -6.73 -14.67
CA PHE A 322 23.14 -6.99 -15.97
C PHE A 322 24.28 -7.07 -16.96
N LYS A 323 24.50 -8.23 -17.55
CA LYS A 323 25.47 -8.40 -18.65
C LYS A 323 25.06 -7.57 -19.88
N VAL A 324 23.85 -7.02 -19.86
CA VAL A 324 23.31 -6.12 -20.89
C VAL A 324 23.39 -4.68 -20.33
N PRO A 325 23.92 -3.71 -21.10
CA PRO A 325 23.91 -2.31 -20.69
C PRO A 325 22.47 -1.87 -20.33
N PRO A 326 22.31 -1.04 -19.30
CA PRO A 326 21.00 -0.55 -18.92
C PRO A 326 20.37 0.19 -20.10
N LYS A 327 19.09 -0.07 -20.37
CA LYS A 327 18.32 0.76 -21.30
C LYS A 327 18.21 2.17 -20.73
N LYS A 328 17.96 3.15 -21.58
CA LYS A 328 17.90 4.53 -21.11
C LYS A 328 16.66 4.76 -20.24
N TYR A 329 15.50 4.35 -20.75
CA TYR A 329 14.22 4.54 -20.08
C TYR A 329 13.57 3.20 -19.72
N GLY A 330 13.15 3.07 -18.46
CA GLY A 330 12.22 2.06 -17.97
C GLY A 330 10.86 2.70 -17.66
N VAL A 331 9.80 1.92 -17.69
CA VAL A 331 8.44 2.41 -17.47
C VAL A 331 7.72 1.53 -16.47
N VAL A 332 7.25 2.16 -15.39
CA VAL A 332 6.38 1.55 -14.39
C VAL A 332 5.04 2.24 -14.40
N THR A 333 3.96 1.48 -14.39
CA THR A 333 2.60 2.03 -14.30
C THR A 333 1.75 1.23 -13.33
N VAL A 334 0.59 1.78 -12.95
CA VAL A 334 -0.37 1.11 -12.08
C VAL A 334 -1.67 0.91 -12.84
N ALA A 335 -2.17 -0.33 -12.84
CA ALA A 335 -3.46 -0.67 -13.44
C ALA A 335 -4.11 -1.86 -12.74
N SER A 336 -5.43 -1.99 -12.87
CA SER A 336 -6.23 -3.11 -12.40
C SER A 336 -7.08 -3.65 -13.53
N GLY A 337 -7.16 -4.97 -13.65
CA GLY A 337 -7.78 -5.69 -14.76
C GLY A 337 -6.77 -6.19 -15.78
N GLU A 338 -6.86 -7.47 -16.13
CA GLU A 338 -5.91 -8.14 -17.03
C GLU A 338 -5.83 -7.46 -18.41
N GLY A 339 -6.96 -6.99 -18.93
CA GLY A 339 -7.01 -6.31 -20.23
C GLY A 339 -6.28 -4.97 -20.20
N LEU A 340 -6.42 -4.16 -19.13
CA LEU A 340 -5.65 -2.92 -18.98
C LEU A 340 -4.16 -3.20 -18.79
N VAL A 341 -3.81 -4.21 -18.00
CA VAL A 341 -2.40 -4.63 -17.81
C VAL A 341 -1.76 -4.98 -19.15
N ASN A 342 -2.43 -5.78 -19.96
CA ASN A 342 -1.94 -6.16 -21.30
C ASN A 342 -1.83 -4.93 -22.21
N ALA A 343 -2.82 -4.04 -22.21
CA ALA A 343 -2.79 -2.81 -23.01
C ALA A 343 -1.60 -1.91 -22.64
N PHE A 344 -1.27 -1.79 -21.36
CA PHE A 344 -0.10 -1.05 -20.92
C PHE A 344 1.22 -1.70 -21.34
N HIS A 345 1.34 -3.02 -21.29
CA HIS A 345 2.52 -3.72 -21.82
C HIS A 345 2.67 -3.54 -23.33
N GLU A 346 1.59 -3.58 -24.09
CA GLU A 346 1.59 -3.38 -25.56
C GLU A 346 2.13 -2.01 -25.95
N ILE A 347 1.83 -0.95 -25.19
CA ILE A 347 2.36 0.39 -25.44
C ILE A 347 3.74 0.62 -24.84
N GLY A 348 4.32 -0.39 -24.15
CA GLY A 348 5.70 -0.41 -23.72
C GLY A 348 5.94 -0.15 -22.24
N ALA A 349 4.98 -0.39 -21.37
CA ALA A 349 5.24 -0.48 -19.93
C ALA A 349 6.08 -1.73 -19.64
N ASP A 350 7.15 -1.58 -18.85
CA ASP A 350 8.01 -2.69 -18.44
C ASP A 350 7.41 -3.47 -17.28
N GLU A 351 6.85 -2.73 -16.33
CA GLU A 351 6.21 -3.27 -15.14
C GLU A 351 4.86 -2.58 -14.94
N VAL A 352 3.83 -3.38 -14.74
CA VAL A 352 2.49 -2.91 -14.36
C VAL A 352 2.19 -3.42 -12.97
N ILE A 353 2.18 -2.53 -11.99
CA ILE A 353 1.83 -2.86 -10.61
C ILE A 353 0.32 -3.03 -10.52
N ALA A 354 -0.12 -4.20 -10.03
CA ALA A 354 -1.53 -4.45 -9.81
C ALA A 354 -2.06 -3.51 -8.71
N GLY A 355 -3.04 -2.69 -9.05
CA GLY A 355 -3.62 -1.74 -8.12
C GLY A 355 -4.51 -0.73 -8.82
N GLY A 356 -5.18 0.09 -8.04
CA GLY A 356 -6.13 1.09 -8.56
C GLY A 356 -6.96 1.69 -7.45
N GLN A 357 -8.22 1.99 -7.74
CA GLN A 357 -9.11 2.74 -6.86
C GLN A 357 -9.38 2.03 -5.52
N THR A 358 -9.53 0.70 -5.52
CA THR A 358 -9.89 -0.08 -4.33
C THR A 358 -8.71 -0.73 -3.62
N MET A 359 -7.51 -0.71 -4.23
CA MET A 359 -6.32 -1.31 -3.67
C MET A 359 -5.09 -0.53 -4.11
N ASN A 360 -4.64 0.40 -3.26
CA ASN A 360 -3.45 1.18 -3.55
C ASN A 360 -2.18 0.36 -3.32
N PRO A 361 -1.23 0.33 -4.28
CA PRO A 361 0.08 -0.27 -4.07
C PRO A 361 0.82 0.36 -2.89
N SER A 362 1.63 -0.43 -2.20
CA SER A 362 2.50 0.05 -1.15
C SER A 362 3.80 0.66 -1.71
N THR A 363 4.50 1.42 -0.92
CA THR A 363 5.86 1.88 -1.21
C THR A 363 6.80 0.72 -1.58
N GLN A 364 6.65 -0.43 -0.91
CA GLN A 364 7.43 -1.63 -1.18
C GLN A 364 7.14 -2.20 -2.57
N ASP A 365 5.87 -2.23 -3.01
CA ASP A 365 5.48 -2.75 -4.33
C ASP A 365 6.18 -1.95 -5.46
N PHE A 366 6.31 -0.61 -5.29
CA PHE A 366 7.07 0.23 -6.23
C PHE A 366 8.57 -0.07 -6.20
N ILE A 367 9.18 -0.20 -5.01
CA ILE A 367 10.61 -0.53 -4.87
C ILE A 367 10.92 -1.86 -5.56
N GLU A 368 10.05 -2.85 -5.41
CA GLU A 368 10.20 -4.15 -6.07
C GLU A 368 10.06 -4.04 -7.59
N ALA A 369 9.10 -3.27 -8.10
CA ALA A 369 8.95 -3.01 -9.53
C ALA A 369 10.19 -2.31 -10.11
N PHE A 370 10.73 -1.31 -9.43
CA PHE A 370 11.97 -0.64 -9.86
C PHE A 370 13.15 -1.62 -9.91
N GLY A 371 13.25 -2.54 -8.94
CA GLY A 371 14.31 -3.55 -8.89
C GLY A 371 14.29 -4.54 -10.04
N ARG A 372 13.14 -4.75 -10.70
CA ARG A 372 13.01 -5.64 -11.86
C ARG A 372 13.43 -5.00 -13.20
N ILE A 373 13.65 -3.68 -13.21
CA ILE A 373 13.95 -2.91 -14.43
C ILE A 373 15.43 -2.51 -14.47
N ASN A 374 16.13 -2.91 -15.53
CA ASN A 374 17.50 -2.45 -15.79
C ASN A 374 17.48 -1.18 -16.68
N ALA A 375 17.31 -0.03 -16.08
CA ALA A 375 17.29 1.26 -16.78
C ALA A 375 18.06 2.34 -16.01
N GLN A 376 18.51 3.38 -16.74
CA GLN A 376 19.13 4.57 -16.13
C GLN A 376 18.06 5.46 -15.49
N HIS A 377 16.99 5.72 -16.22
CA HIS A 377 15.83 6.49 -15.77
C HIS A 377 14.60 5.61 -15.75
N ILE A 378 13.79 5.66 -14.70
CA ILE A 378 12.51 4.96 -14.63
C ILE A 378 11.39 5.98 -14.52
N LEU A 379 10.52 5.99 -15.52
CA LEU A 379 9.34 6.84 -15.57
C LEU A 379 8.17 6.10 -14.93
N VAL A 380 7.56 6.71 -13.91
CA VAL A 380 6.49 6.11 -13.12
C VAL A 380 5.18 6.83 -13.38
N PHE A 381 4.15 6.09 -13.78
CA PHE A 381 2.80 6.58 -14.05
C PHE A 381 1.83 6.01 -13.01
N PRO A 382 1.53 6.74 -11.93
CA PRO A 382 0.65 6.25 -10.86
C PRO A 382 -0.81 6.06 -11.29
N ASN A 383 -1.29 6.84 -12.24
CA ASN A 383 -2.66 6.84 -12.78
C ASN A 383 -3.78 7.06 -11.74
N ASN A 384 -3.40 7.46 -10.53
CA ASN A 384 -4.30 7.79 -9.45
C ASN A 384 -3.61 8.76 -8.48
N LYS A 385 -4.28 9.86 -8.14
CA LYS A 385 -3.76 10.86 -7.20
C LYS A 385 -3.43 10.30 -5.81
N ASN A 386 -4.15 9.24 -5.37
CA ASN A 386 -3.94 8.62 -4.06
C ASN A 386 -2.69 7.73 -4.02
N ILE A 387 -2.21 7.29 -5.19
CA ILE A 387 -1.06 6.40 -5.33
C ILE A 387 0.24 7.19 -5.44
N LYS A 388 0.18 8.44 -5.96
CA LYS A 388 1.36 9.25 -6.25
C LYS A 388 2.29 9.41 -5.04
N MET A 389 1.77 9.66 -3.85
CA MET A 389 2.61 9.84 -2.66
C MET A 389 3.41 8.57 -2.30
N ALA A 390 2.84 7.39 -2.48
CA ALA A 390 3.56 6.12 -2.26
C ALA A 390 4.66 5.90 -3.31
N ALA A 391 4.39 6.27 -4.57
CA ALA A 391 5.39 6.26 -5.64
C ALA A 391 6.53 7.26 -5.38
N ASP A 392 6.22 8.50 -4.96
CA ASP A 392 7.21 9.52 -4.60
C ASP A 392 8.09 9.05 -3.43
N GLN A 393 7.48 8.46 -2.40
CA GLN A 393 8.21 7.88 -1.27
C GLN A 393 9.13 6.73 -1.69
N ALA A 394 8.68 5.87 -2.60
CA ALA A 394 9.50 4.80 -3.16
C ALA A 394 10.69 5.35 -3.96
N ALA A 395 10.47 6.41 -4.74
CA ALA A 395 11.53 7.10 -5.48
C ALA A 395 12.60 7.69 -4.56
N GLU A 396 12.20 8.27 -3.41
CA GLU A 396 13.15 8.75 -2.40
C GLU A 396 14.03 7.64 -1.80
N LEU A 397 13.47 6.44 -1.63
CA LEU A 397 14.15 5.29 -1.01
C LEU A 397 15.02 4.51 -2.00
N TYR A 398 14.64 4.43 -3.27
CA TYR A 398 15.37 3.68 -4.30
C TYR A 398 16.56 4.48 -4.84
N LYS A 399 17.77 3.85 -4.91
CA LYS A 399 19.03 4.56 -5.25
C LYS A 399 19.78 3.98 -6.45
N ASN A 400 19.23 2.94 -7.10
CA ASN A 400 19.94 2.24 -8.18
C ASN A 400 19.62 2.78 -9.59
N ALA A 401 18.63 3.69 -9.71
CA ALA A 401 18.27 4.39 -10.94
C ALA A 401 17.68 5.77 -10.59
N ASP A 402 17.61 6.66 -11.57
CA ASP A 402 16.89 7.93 -11.42
C ASP A 402 15.40 7.70 -11.65
N ILE A 403 14.61 7.87 -10.59
CA ILE A 403 13.16 7.64 -10.63
C ILE A 403 12.43 8.96 -10.84
N HIS A 404 11.55 9.00 -11.84
CA HIS A 404 10.75 10.18 -12.18
C HIS A 404 9.26 9.83 -12.10
N VAL A 405 8.57 10.33 -11.06
CA VAL A 405 7.14 10.11 -10.87
C VAL A 405 6.36 11.18 -11.61
N LEU A 406 5.70 10.79 -12.70
CA LEU A 406 4.91 11.69 -13.52
C LEU A 406 3.55 12.00 -12.86
N PRO A 407 2.93 13.15 -13.14
CA PRO A 407 1.69 13.56 -12.49
C PRO A 407 0.44 12.92 -13.11
N SER A 408 0.49 11.65 -13.56
CA SER A 408 -0.69 10.96 -14.09
C SER A 408 -1.68 10.66 -12.97
N THR A 409 -2.93 11.06 -13.18
CA THR A 409 -4.04 10.89 -12.23
C THR A 409 -5.13 9.98 -12.76
N THR A 410 -5.08 9.64 -14.04
CA THR A 410 -6.04 8.77 -14.73
C THR A 410 -5.35 7.74 -15.61
N ILE A 411 -6.04 6.65 -15.91
CA ILE A 411 -5.58 5.60 -16.85
C ILE A 411 -5.28 6.21 -18.23
N GLY A 412 -6.11 7.15 -18.70
CA GLY A 412 -5.92 7.79 -20.01
C GLY A 412 -4.64 8.61 -20.09
N GLU A 413 -4.36 9.44 -19.06
CA GLU A 413 -3.13 10.21 -18.97
C GLU A 413 -1.90 9.28 -19.02
N GLY A 414 -1.91 8.18 -18.23
CA GLY A 414 -0.81 7.22 -18.25
C GLY A 414 -0.67 6.50 -19.58
N TYR A 415 -1.77 6.11 -20.21
CA TYR A 415 -1.76 5.38 -21.47
C TYR A 415 -1.12 6.23 -22.59
N TYR A 416 -1.62 7.43 -22.80
CA TYR A 416 -1.05 8.34 -23.82
C TYR A 416 0.36 8.81 -23.46
N GLY A 417 0.61 9.07 -22.18
CA GLY A 417 1.95 9.44 -21.71
C GLY A 417 2.99 8.38 -22.01
N ILE A 418 2.71 7.11 -21.75
CA ILE A 418 3.62 6.00 -22.04
C ILE A 418 3.83 5.84 -23.56
N GLY A 419 2.75 5.89 -24.33
CA GLY A 419 2.81 5.78 -25.79
C GLY A 419 3.59 6.90 -26.47
N SER A 420 3.75 8.06 -25.81
CA SER A 420 4.46 9.23 -26.33
C SER A 420 5.95 9.32 -25.95
N ILE A 421 6.47 8.36 -25.16
CA ILE A 421 7.87 8.39 -24.73
C ILE A 421 8.81 8.23 -25.95
N ASP A 422 9.60 9.26 -26.22
CA ASP A 422 10.73 9.15 -27.17
C ASP A 422 11.91 8.44 -26.47
N ARG A 423 12.02 7.14 -26.73
CA ARG A 423 13.03 6.26 -26.11
C ARG A 423 14.45 6.50 -26.64
N ASP A 424 14.58 7.17 -27.78
CA ASP A 424 15.85 7.47 -28.44
C ASP A 424 16.41 8.84 -28.00
N ASN A 425 15.56 9.72 -27.44
CA ASN A 425 16.00 11.03 -26.96
C ASN A 425 16.98 10.88 -25.78
N PRO A 426 18.19 11.49 -25.87
CA PRO A 426 19.19 11.43 -24.80
C PRO A 426 18.87 12.29 -23.57
N ASP A 427 17.97 13.25 -23.66
CA ASP A 427 17.65 14.18 -22.60
C ASP A 427 16.39 13.76 -21.84
N ALA A 428 16.56 13.28 -20.61
CA ALA A 428 15.45 12.81 -19.79
C ALA A 428 14.50 13.95 -19.35
N GLU A 429 15.02 15.16 -19.13
CA GLU A 429 14.18 16.30 -18.74
C GLU A 429 13.27 16.72 -19.90
N GLU A 430 13.79 16.71 -21.14
CA GLU A 430 13.01 17.01 -22.33
C GLU A 430 11.91 15.94 -22.56
N VAL A 431 12.24 14.65 -22.39
CA VAL A 431 11.26 13.55 -22.50
C VAL A 431 10.15 13.72 -21.46
N ILE A 432 10.51 13.96 -20.19
CA ILE A 432 9.54 14.15 -19.10
C ILE A 432 8.64 15.35 -19.36
N ALA A 433 9.21 16.48 -19.83
CA ALA A 433 8.45 17.67 -20.15
C ALA A 433 7.45 17.41 -21.29
N SER A 434 7.90 16.79 -22.39
CA SER A 434 7.05 16.44 -23.54
C SER A 434 5.92 15.49 -23.15
N VAL A 435 6.24 14.42 -22.43
CA VAL A 435 5.24 13.44 -21.93
C VAL A 435 4.22 14.12 -21.01
N THR A 436 4.69 15.01 -20.13
CA THR A 436 3.80 15.75 -19.21
C THR A 436 2.84 16.68 -19.97
N GLU A 437 3.31 17.37 -21.03
CA GLU A 437 2.48 18.20 -21.89
C GLU A 437 1.39 17.38 -22.61
N ILE A 438 1.77 16.21 -23.17
CA ILE A 438 0.82 15.31 -23.82
C ILE A 438 -0.23 14.80 -22.85
N MET A 439 0.16 14.40 -21.65
CA MET A 439 -0.78 13.95 -20.62
C MET A 439 -1.83 15.03 -20.28
N GLN A 440 -1.46 16.32 -20.26
CA GLN A 440 -2.38 17.43 -19.98
C GLN A 440 -3.43 17.63 -21.08
N SER A 441 -3.18 17.18 -22.31
CA SER A 441 -4.15 17.27 -23.42
C SER A 441 -5.22 16.18 -23.38
N VAL A 442 -4.98 15.10 -22.63
CA VAL A 442 -5.87 13.94 -22.55
C VAL A 442 -7.05 14.20 -21.64
N VAL A 443 -8.24 13.89 -22.12
CA VAL A 443 -9.47 13.93 -21.32
C VAL A 443 -9.90 12.50 -21.02
N THR A 444 -10.06 12.18 -19.73
CA THR A 444 -10.54 10.86 -19.30
C THR A 444 -11.90 10.99 -18.63
N GLY A 445 -12.89 10.27 -19.15
CA GLY A 445 -14.21 10.09 -18.53
C GLY A 445 -14.38 8.67 -18.01
N MET A 446 -15.07 8.51 -16.89
CA MET A 446 -15.30 7.23 -16.26
C MET A 446 -16.78 7.05 -15.93
N VAL A 447 -17.28 5.82 -16.07
CA VAL A 447 -18.62 5.43 -15.63
C VAL A 447 -18.50 4.36 -14.55
N SER A 448 -19.20 4.56 -13.45
CA SER A 448 -19.24 3.62 -12.32
C SER A 448 -20.62 3.65 -11.66
N THR A 449 -20.95 2.66 -10.85
CA THR A 449 -22.17 2.67 -10.04
C THR A 449 -22.02 3.59 -8.84
N ALA A 450 -22.98 4.49 -8.62
CA ALA A 450 -23.01 5.41 -7.48
C ALA A 450 -23.33 4.66 -6.18
N ILE A 451 -22.50 4.87 -5.15
CA ILE A 451 -22.68 4.26 -3.82
C ILE A 451 -23.44 5.16 -2.84
N ARG A 452 -23.66 6.41 -3.19
CA ARG A 452 -24.41 7.42 -2.41
C ARG A 452 -25.00 8.48 -3.31
N ASP A 453 -26.00 9.20 -2.80
CA ASP A 453 -26.52 10.40 -3.46
C ASP A 453 -25.48 11.53 -3.37
N ALA A 454 -25.40 12.35 -4.42
CA ALA A 454 -24.53 13.51 -4.46
C ALA A 454 -25.11 14.60 -5.36
N GLU A 455 -24.95 15.86 -4.96
CA GLU A 455 -25.29 17.02 -5.76
C GLU A 455 -24.03 17.54 -6.47
N GLY A 456 -24.07 17.56 -7.80
CA GLY A 456 -23.01 18.17 -8.61
C GLY A 456 -23.51 19.45 -9.26
N ASP A 457 -22.59 20.25 -9.78
CA ASP A 457 -22.91 21.53 -10.46
C ASP A 457 -23.87 21.35 -11.66
N GLN A 458 -23.87 20.19 -12.29
CA GLN A 458 -24.60 19.92 -13.54
C GLN A 458 -25.59 18.78 -13.45
N VAL A 459 -25.41 17.87 -12.50
CA VAL A 459 -26.18 16.63 -12.38
C VAL A 459 -26.29 16.21 -10.92
N SER A 460 -27.49 15.85 -10.48
CA SER A 460 -27.72 15.15 -9.21
C SER A 460 -27.54 13.66 -9.45
N VAL A 461 -26.79 12.99 -8.57
CA VAL A 461 -26.48 11.57 -8.64
C VAL A 461 -27.32 10.81 -7.63
N HIS A 462 -27.87 9.65 -8.04
CA HIS A 462 -28.70 8.81 -7.19
C HIS A 462 -28.00 7.47 -6.90
N THR A 463 -28.09 7.05 -5.65
CA THR A 463 -27.53 5.77 -5.19
C THR A 463 -28.05 4.60 -6.02
N GLY A 464 -27.12 3.80 -6.57
CA GLY A 464 -27.44 2.64 -7.41
C GLY A 464 -27.53 2.94 -8.90
N ASP A 465 -27.59 4.21 -9.32
CA ASP A 465 -27.53 4.62 -10.72
C ASP A 465 -26.08 4.61 -11.25
N TYR A 466 -25.94 4.66 -12.57
CA TYR A 466 -24.63 4.78 -13.22
C TYR A 466 -24.27 6.26 -13.36
N VAL A 467 -23.17 6.64 -12.73
CA VAL A 467 -22.64 8.00 -12.76
C VAL A 467 -21.46 8.11 -13.72
N GLY A 468 -21.52 9.08 -14.62
CA GLY A 468 -20.41 9.46 -15.48
C GLY A 468 -19.74 10.73 -14.98
N TYR A 469 -18.40 10.71 -14.92
CA TYR A 469 -17.63 11.83 -14.38
C TYR A 469 -16.25 11.96 -15.05
N SER A 470 -15.63 13.13 -14.88
CA SER A 470 -14.24 13.41 -15.29
C SER A 470 -13.58 14.25 -14.19
N GLY A 471 -12.47 13.73 -13.67
CA GLY A 471 -11.83 14.33 -12.50
C GLY A 471 -12.78 14.36 -11.29
N LYS A 472 -13.18 15.57 -10.85
CA LYS A 472 -14.15 15.77 -9.76
C LYS A 472 -15.55 16.17 -10.26
N GLN A 473 -15.74 16.35 -11.56
CA GLN A 473 -16.98 16.83 -12.14
C GLN A 473 -17.92 15.66 -12.42
N LEU A 474 -19.10 15.68 -11.80
CA LEU A 474 -20.21 14.76 -12.10
C LEU A 474 -20.90 15.25 -13.37
N LEU A 475 -20.98 14.44 -14.41
CA LEU A 475 -21.39 14.84 -15.75
C LEU A 475 -22.63 14.09 -16.27
N SER A 476 -22.91 12.89 -15.77
CA SER A 476 -24.14 12.15 -16.12
C SER A 476 -24.60 11.27 -14.97
N ASP A 477 -25.90 10.99 -14.92
CA ASP A 477 -26.56 10.06 -14.01
C ASP A 477 -27.70 9.39 -14.75
N SER A 478 -27.82 8.08 -14.69
CA SER A 478 -28.92 7.31 -15.27
C SER A 478 -28.99 5.92 -14.63
N PRO A 479 -30.18 5.35 -14.42
CA PRO A 479 -30.36 3.95 -14.08
C PRO A 479 -29.90 2.99 -15.19
N ASN A 480 -29.65 3.50 -16.39
CA ASN A 480 -29.17 2.75 -17.55
C ASN A 480 -27.71 3.11 -17.84
N ARG A 481 -26.81 2.11 -17.79
CA ARG A 481 -25.36 2.26 -18.00
C ARG A 481 -25.01 2.88 -19.35
N LYS A 482 -25.61 2.41 -20.41
CA LYS A 482 -25.35 2.89 -21.78
C LYS A 482 -25.79 4.34 -21.95
N GLU A 483 -26.91 4.74 -21.35
CA GLU A 483 -27.41 6.13 -21.37
C GLU A 483 -26.46 7.05 -20.59
N ALA A 484 -26.01 6.62 -19.38
CA ALA A 484 -25.04 7.36 -18.60
C ALA A 484 -23.72 7.56 -19.37
N ALA A 485 -23.22 6.50 -20.03
CA ALA A 485 -22.03 6.52 -20.86
C ALA A 485 -22.16 7.47 -22.06
N SER A 486 -23.26 7.38 -22.80
CA SER A 486 -23.54 8.26 -23.96
C SER A 486 -23.66 9.73 -23.54
N ALA A 487 -24.34 10.00 -22.42
CA ALA A 487 -24.47 11.34 -21.86
C ALA A 487 -23.11 11.89 -21.40
N LEU A 488 -22.26 11.07 -20.78
CA LEU A 488 -20.91 11.44 -20.41
C LEU A 488 -20.09 11.84 -21.64
N VAL A 489 -19.99 10.99 -22.66
CA VAL A 489 -19.20 11.26 -23.88
C VAL A 489 -19.62 12.57 -24.55
N LYS A 490 -20.91 12.89 -24.56
CA LYS A 490 -21.41 14.19 -25.05
C LYS A 490 -20.89 15.38 -24.25
N ARG A 491 -20.72 15.21 -22.93
CA ARG A 491 -20.21 16.27 -22.03
C ARG A 491 -18.68 16.41 -22.06
N LEU A 492 -17.98 15.39 -22.54
CA LEU A 492 -16.50 15.41 -22.70
C LEU A 492 -16.07 16.10 -24.01
N ASP A 493 -16.98 16.74 -24.73
CA ASP A 493 -16.72 17.43 -25.99
C ASP A 493 -16.05 16.51 -27.05
N ALA A 494 -16.56 15.29 -27.15
CA ALA A 494 -16.04 14.28 -28.06
C ALA A 494 -16.03 14.72 -29.54
N ALA A 495 -16.91 15.65 -29.92
CA ALA A 495 -16.98 16.18 -31.28
C ALA A 495 -15.73 17.01 -31.69
N SER A 496 -14.95 17.51 -30.75
CA SER A 496 -13.72 18.28 -30.96
C SER A 496 -12.45 17.43 -30.92
N ARG A 497 -12.59 16.09 -30.79
CA ARG A 497 -11.47 15.16 -30.63
C ARG A 497 -11.29 14.28 -31.87
N ASP A 498 -10.05 13.79 -32.05
CA ASP A 498 -9.68 12.95 -33.19
C ASP A 498 -9.80 11.47 -32.86
N VAL A 499 -9.41 11.06 -31.64
CA VAL A 499 -9.37 9.65 -31.20
C VAL A 499 -10.04 9.49 -29.85
N MET A 500 -10.79 8.39 -29.70
CA MET A 500 -11.34 7.95 -28.43
C MET A 500 -11.07 6.45 -28.21
N LEU A 501 -10.34 6.14 -27.12
CA LEU A 501 -10.23 4.77 -26.64
C LEU A 501 -11.35 4.51 -25.64
N VAL A 502 -11.99 3.35 -25.77
CA VAL A 502 -13.03 2.89 -24.85
C VAL A 502 -12.57 1.58 -24.23
N PHE A 503 -12.38 1.60 -22.91
CA PHE A 503 -12.13 0.38 -22.14
C PHE A 503 -13.39 0.01 -21.37
N PHE A 504 -13.90 -1.22 -21.57
CA PHE A 504 -15.03 -1.71 -20.79
C PHE A 504 -14.59 -2.67 -19.69
N GLY A 505 -15.26 -2.59 -18.53
CA GLY A 505 -14.95 -3.31 -17.30
C GLY A 505 -15.50 -4.73 -17.27
N GLU A 506 -15.11 -5.48 -16.24
CA GLU A 506 -15.51 -6.90 -16.06
C GLU A 506 -17.04 -7.10 -15.94
N GLY A 507 -17.78 -6.09 -15.46
CA GLY A 507 -19.24 -6.12 -15.31
C GLY A 507 -20.02 -5.77 -16.58
N VAL A 508 -19.36 -5.45 -17.70
CA VAL A 508 -20.00 -5.00 -18.94
C VAL A 508 -20.01 -6.12 -19.97
N PRO A 509 -21.20 -6.56 -20.47
CA PRO A 509 -21.27 -7.49 -21.58
C PRO A 509 -20.63 -6.92 -22.86
N GLN A 510 -19.88 -7.74 -23.57
CA GLN A 510 -19.19 -7.30 -24.79
C GLN A 510 -20.14 -6.76 -25.85
N ASP A 511 -21.30 -7.40 -26.02
CA ASP A 511 -22.32 -6.98 -26.98
C ASP A 511 -22.92 -5.60 -26.63
N GLU A 512 -23.04 -5.27 -25.33
CA GLU A 512 -23.45 -3.92 -24.88
C GLU A 512 -22.39 -2.88 -25.24
N ALA A 513 -21.11 -3.20 -25.00
CA ALA A 513 -20.00 -2.30 -25.33
C ALA A 513 -19.89 -2.06 -26.84
N GLU A 514 -20.03 -3.11 -27.66
CA GLU A 514 -20.03 -3.02 -29.12
C GLU A 514 -21.21 -2.18 -29.63
N GLN A 515 -22.40 -2.33 -29.05
CA GLN A 515 -23.57 -1.49 -29.39
C GLN A 515 -23.36 -0.02 -29.06
N LEU A 516 -22.81 0.27 -27.86
CA LEU A 516 -22.48 1.63 -27.44
C LEU A 516 -21.51 2.28 -28.45
N VAL A 517 -20.42 1.59 -28.80
CA VAL A 517 -19.42 2.10 -29.75
C VAL A 517 -20.02 2.31 -31.14
N ALA A 518 -20.88 1.41 -31.60
CA ALA A 518 -21.58 1.58 -32.88
C ALA A 518 -22.44 2.86 -32.91
N GLU A 519 -23.22 3.12 -31.84
CA GLU A 519 -24.06 4.32 -31.70
C GLU A 519 -23.21 5.61 -31.62
N LEU A 520 -22.07 5.55 -30.90
CA LEU A 520 -21.14 6.68 -30.82
C LEU A 520 -20.47 6.96 -32.17
N THR A 521 -20.06 5.91 -32.91
CA THR A 521 -19.49 6.05 -34.25
C THR A 521 -20.48 6.65 -35.24
N GLU A 522 -21.75 6.30 -35.14
CA GLU A 522 -22.79 6.94 -35.95
C GLU A 522 -22.97 8.42 -35.62
N THR A 523 -22.82 8.78 -34.36
CA THR A 523 -23.00 10.17 -33.85
C THR A 523 -21.80 11.04 -34.17
N TYR A 524 -20.56 10.52 -33.99
CA TYR A 524 -19.30 11.26 -34.10
C TYR A 524 -18.50 10.76 -35.31
N LYS A 525 -18.90 11.17 -36.53
CA LYS A 525 -18.35 10.69 -37.81
C LYS A 525 -16.85 10.92 -38.03
N ASN A 526 -16.29 11.94 -37.38
CA ASN A 526 -14.89 12.32 -37.51
C ASN A 526 -14.00 11.79 -36.37
N LEU A 527 -14.58 11.11 -35.39
CA LEU A 527 -13.89 10.56 -34.24
C LEU A 527 -13.54 9.09 -34.50
N GLU A 528 -12.27 8.73 -34.45
CA GLU A 528 -11.84 7.34 -34.48
C GLU A 528 -12.09 6.71 -33.12
N ILE A 529 -12.91 5.64 -33.04
CA ILE A 529 -13.28 4.99 -31.78
C ILE A 529 -12.75 3.57 -31.76
N MET A 530 -11.92 3.26 -30.76
CA MET A 530 -11.35 1.95 -30.54
C MET A 530 -11.86 1.33 -29.24
N LEU A 531 -12.47 0.12 -29.34
CA LEU A 531 -13.00 -0.63 -28.21
C LEU A 531 -11.98 -1.65 -27.70
N ASN A 532 -11.72 -1.64 -26.40
CA ASN A 532 -10.80 -2.57 -25.74
C ASN A 532 -11.49 -3.20 -24.53
N ASN A 533 -11.28 -4.49 -24.33
CA ASN A 533 -11.70 -5.17 -23.13
C ASN A 533 -10.67 -4.91 -22.02
N GLY A 534 -10.96 -3.99 -21.10
CA GLY A 534 -10.06 -3.62 -20.01
C GLY A 534 -10.12 -4.56 -18.82
N THR A 535 -11.23 -5.29 -18.65
CA THR A 535 -11.52 -6.14 -17.48
C THR A 535 -11.30 -5.45 -16.13
N GLN A 536 -11.30 -4.11 -16.11
CA GLN A 536 -11.11 -3.35 -14.88
C GLN A 536 -12.32 -3.50 -13.94
N PRO A 537 -12.09 -3.66 -12.63
CA PRO A 537 -13.15 -3.55 -11.64
C PRO A 537 -13.57 -2.09 -11.44
N VAL A 538 -14.66 -1.83 -10.76
CA VAL A 538 -15.16 -0.50 -10.38
C VAL A 538 -15.68 0.35 -11.54
N TYR A 539 -14.93 0.44 -12.63
CA TYR A 539 -15.30 1.26 -13.79
C TYR A 539 -15.95 0.42 -14.87
N ASP A 540 -17.23 0.66 -15.12
CA ASP A 540 -17.94 0.03 -16.23
C ASP A 540 -17.34 0.45 -17.58
N TYR A 541 -17.05 1.76 -17.73
CA TYR A 541 -16.39 2.29 -18.90
C TYR A 541 -15.32 3.32 -18.52
N ILE A 542 -14.21 3.30 -19.26
CA ILE A 542 -13.20 4.38 -19.26
C ILE A 542 -13.10 4.88 -20.70
N PHE A 543 -13.40 6.17 -20.90
CA PHE A 543 -13.26 6.88 -22.17
C PHE A 543 -12.02 7.76 -22.12
N VAL A 544 -11.13 7.60 -23.08
CA VAL A 544 -9.90 8.39 -23.20
C VAL A 544 -9.92 9.12 -24.52
N LEU A 545 -9.94 10.44 -24.50
CA LEU A 545 -10.05 11.31 -25.65
C LEU A 545 -8.78 12.16 -25.82
N CYS A 546 -8.26 12.24 -27.02
CA CYS A 546 -7.15 13.13 -27.38
C CYS A 546 -7.39 13.84 -28.73
#